data_ce2baa876a25d1012ab7c3ee91e73a7b
#
_entry.id   ce2baa876a25d1012ab7c3ee91e73a7b
#
_cell.length_a   1.000
_cell.length_b   1.000
_cell.length_c   1.000
_cell.angle_alpha   90.00
_cell.angle_beta   90.00
_cell.angle_gamma   90.00
#
_symmetry.space_group_name_H-M   'P 1'
#
loop_
_entity.id
_entity.type
_entity.pdbx_description
1 polymer ?
#
loop_
_entity_poly.entity_id
_entity_poly.type
_entity_poly.pdbx_seq_one_letter_code
_entity_poly.pdbx_strand_id
1 'polypeptide(L)'
;MFEAEVNPSGINRAELVVSIPSYNEADSIAYPTQQASEGLSQYFPGISSVIINCDNHSQDNTRQAFLNTPTQVPKMYISTPPGVKGKGNNFRNLFRKATELGAKAIVVVDADLKSITPEWIKHLGEPLFNDFSFVAPLYVRHKFDGTITNG
;
A
#
# COMPACT_ATOMS: atom_id res chain seq x y z
N MET A 1 -7.48 14.19 -8.64
CA MET A 1 -6.40 15.17 -8.39
C MET A 1 -5.86 14.92 -7.00
N PHE A 2 -4.55 14.96 -6.85
CA PHE A 2 -3.90 14.87 -5.54
C PHE A 2 -3.76 16.27 -4.96
N GLU A 3 -3.99 16.43 -3.66
CA GLU A 3 -3.66 17.69 -2.97
C GLU A 3 -2.15 17.79 -2.76
N ALA A 4 -1.54 16.67 -2.37
CA ALA A 4 -0.11 16.58 -2.15
C ALA A 4 0.45 15.30 -2.75
N GLU A 5 1.62 15.40 -3.32
CA GLU A 5 2.45 14.30 -3.77
C GLU A 5 3.87 14.51 -3.29
N VAL A 6 4.45 13.49 -2.67
CA VAL A 6 5.86 13.45 -2.27
C VAL A 6 6.49 12.19 -2.84
N ASN A 7 7.44 12.38 -3.73
CA ASN A 7 8.16 11.32 -4.43
C ASN A 7 9.67 11.51 -4.24
N PRO A 8 10.21 11.10 -3.08
CA PRO A 8 11.60 11.39 -2.74
C PRO A 8 12.63 10.81 -3.70
N SER A 9 12.31 9.67 -4.31
CA SER A 9 13.20 8.98 -5.25
C SER A 9 13.00 9.41 -6.71
N GLY A 10 12.03 10.29 -6.99
CA GLY A 10 11.75 10.78 -8.34
C GLY A 10 11.34 9.70 -9.33
N ILE A 11 10.73 8.59 -8.87
CA ILE A 11 10.33 7.50 -9.76
C ILE A 11 9.15 7.91 -10.64
N ASN A 12 9.18 7.46 -11.88
CA ASN A 12 8.11 7.69 -12.86
C ASN A 12 7.57 6.40 -13.46
N ARG A 13 8.08 5.25 -13.01
CA ARG A 13 7.64 3.92 -13.44
C ARG A 13 7.77 2.90 -12.31
N ALA A 14 6.77 2.04 -12.18
CA ALA A 14 6.80 0.88 -11.30
C ALA A 14 5.85 -0.19 -11.82
N GLU A 15 6.32 -1.43 -11.93
CA GLU A 15 5.50 -2.56 -12.38
C GLU A 15 4.64 -3.15 -11.27
N LEU A 16 5.11 -3.08 -10.02
CA LEU A 16 4.39 -3.55 -8.84
C LEU A 16 4.25 -2.41 -7.84
N VAL A 17 3.02 -2.10 -7.50
CA VAL A 17 2.67 -1.10 -6.49
C VAL A 17 2.13 -1.81 -5.26
N VAL A 18 2.72 -1.57 -4.09
CA VAL A 18 2.11 -1.90 -2.80
C VAL A 18 1.53 -0.63 -2.22
N SER A 19 0.23 -0.58 -2.02
CA SER A 19 -0.46 0.58 -1.47
C SER A 19 -0.88 0.37 -0.04
N ILE A 20 -0.72 1.42 0.76
CA ILE A 20 -1.14 1.49 2.15
C ILE A 20 -2.08 2.68 2.29
N PRO A 21 -3.41 2.48 2.13
CA PRO A 21 -4.38 3.53 2.40
C PRO A 21 -4.36 3.90 3.88
N SER A 22 -4.48 5.19 4.20
CA SER A 22 -4.43 5.66 5.58
C SER A 22 -5.39 6.81 5.88
N TYR A 23 -5.76 6.89 7.14
CA TYR A 23 -6.40 8.05 7.77
C TYR A 23 -6.10 8.05 9.26
N ASN A 24 -5.23 8.98 9.72
CA ASN A 24 -4.78 9.08 11.12
C ASN A 24 -4.15 7.77 11.64
N GLU A 25 -3.11 7.31 10.96
CA GLU A 25 -2.40 6.06 11.25
C GLU A 25 -0.93 6.29 11.61
N ALA A 26 -0.61 7.44 12.21
CA ALA A 26 0.77 7.80 12.55
C ALA A 26 1.48 6.75 13.43
N ASP A 27 0.73 6.11 14.35
CA ASP A 27 1.29 5.14 15.29
C ASP A 27 1.44 3.72 14.71
N SER A 28 0.80 3.44 13.58
CA SER A 28 0.71 2.07 13.04
C SER A 28 1.38 1.88 11.69
N ILE A 29 1.41 2.92 10.84
CA ILE A 29 1.79 2.79 9.42
C ILE A 29 3.26 2.35 9.19
N ALA A 30 4.15 2.60 10.14
CA ALA A 30 5.57 2.25 9.99
C ALA A 30 5.78 0.74 9.82
N TYR A 31 5.10 -0.07 10.62
CA TYR A 31 5.27 -1.53 10.60
C TYR A 31 4.87 -2.16 9.25
N PRO A 32 3.65 -1.97 8.73
CA PRO A 32 3.30 -2.52 7.42
C PRO A 32 4.16 -1.96 6.29
N THR A 33 4.64 -0.72 6.38
CA THR A 33 5.58 -0.15 5.41
C THR A 33 6.90 -0.91 5.38
N GLN A 34 7.48 -1.24 6.54
CA GLN A 34 8.71 -2.03 6.64
C GLN A 34 8.50 -3.44 6.09
N GLN A 35 7.42 -4.13 6.47
CA GLN A 35 7.12 -5.47 6.01
C GLN A 35 6.89 -5.53 4.49
N ALA A 36 6.22 -4.52 3.95
CA ALA A 36 6.05 -4.38 2.50
C ALA A 36 7.40 -4.18 1.79
N SER A 37 8.28 -3.34 2.35
CA SER A 37 9.62 -3.11 1.81
C SER A 37 10.45 -4.39 1.78
N GLU A 38 10.47 -5.14 2.87
CA GLU A 38 11.18 -6.42 2.95
C GLU A 38 10.62 -7.44 1.95
N GLY A 39 9.29 -7.55 1.86
CA GLY A 39 8.64 -8.45 0.91
C GLY A 39 8.94 -8.12 -0.55
N LEU A 40 8.90 -6.85 -0.93
CA LEU A 40 9.24 -6.40 -2.27
C LEU A 40 10.72 -6.66 -2.60
N SER A 41 11.60 -6.34 -1.68
CA SER A 41 13.04 -6.54 -1.86
C SER A 41 13.42 -8.02 -1.95
N GLN A 42 12.82 -8.88 -1.13
CA GLN A 42 13.13 -10.29 -1.04
C GLN A 42 12.53 -11.12 -2.17
N TYR A 43 11.27 -10.87 -2.50
CA TYR A 43 10.50 -11.75 -3.41
C TYR A 43 10.33 -11.18 -4.82
N PHE A 44 10.58 -9.89 -5.02
CA PHE A 44 10.45 -9.22 -6.32
C PHE A 44 11.68 -8.39 -6.71
N PRO A 45 12.91 -8.92 -6.52
CA PRO A 45 14.13 -8.13 -6.75
C PRO A 45 14.33 -7.72 -8.21
N GLY A 46 13.75 -8.45 -9.16
CA GLY A 46 13.84 -8.17 -10.61
C GLY A 46 12.71 -7.30 -11.17
N ILE A 47 11.78 -6.84 -10.31
CA ILE A 47 10.61 -6.07 -10.71
C ILE A 47 10.71 -4.67 -10.12
N SER A 48 10.51 -3.64 -10.96
CA SER A 48 10.43 -2.27 -10.46
C SER A 48 9.20 -2.11 -9.56
N SER A 49 9.41 -1.71 -8.32
CA SER A 49 8.34 -1.63 -7.32
C SER A 49 8.38 -0.34 -6.53
N VAL A 50 7.24 0.03 -5.96
CA VAL A 50 7.08 1.20 -5.10
C VAL A 50 6.05 0.94 -4.02
N ILE A 51 6.26 1.52 -2.83
CA ILE A 51 5.25 1.59 -1.78
C ILE A 51 4.58 2.96 -1.84
N ILE A 52 3.26 2.99 -1.99
CA ILE A 52 2.48 4.23 -2.03
C ILE A 52 1.61 4.31 -0.79
N ASN A 53 1.84 5.30 0.07
CA ASN A 53 0.86 5.69 1.06
C ASN A 53 -0.19 6.58 0.39
N CYS A 54 -1.41 6.11 0.34
CA CYS A 54 -2.55 6.85 -0.20
C CYS A 54 -3.38 7.37 0.96
N ASP A 55 -3.13 8.61 1.34
CA ASP A 55 -3.67 9.21 2.55
C ASP A 55 -4.99 9.97 2.31
N ASN A 56 -5.88 9.88 3.27
CA ASN A 56 -7.17 10.54 3.23
C ASN A 56 -7.16 11.89 3.96
N HIS A 57 -6.11 12.69 3.71
CA HIS A 57 -5.87 13.98 4.33
C HIS A 57 -5.82 13.89 5.87
N SER A 58 -4.93 13.05 6.39
CA SER A 58 -4.73 12.86 7.83
C SER A 58 -4.35 14.15 8.53
N GLN A 59 -4.88 14.31 9.75
CA GLN A 59 -4.63 15.49 10.60
C GLN A 59 -3.49 15.25 11.60
N ASP A 60 -3.04 14.01 11.71
CA ASP A 60 -1.91 13.62 12.56
C ASP A 60 -0.60 13.56 11.78
N ASN A 61 0.44 12.95 12.34
CA ASN A 61 1.76 12.82 11.72
C ASN A 61 1.89 11.60 10.80
N THR A 62 0.80 11.06 10.23
CA THR A 62 0.81 9.89 9.34
C THR A 62 1.82 10.06 8.20
N ARG A 63 1.80 11.20 7.51
CA ARG A 63 2.74 11.51 6.42
C ARG A 63 4.20 11.38 6.85
N GLN A 64 4.56 12.00 7.97
CA GLN A 64 5.92 11.97 8.50
C GLN A 64 6.31 10.55 8.92
N ALA A 65 5.42 9.85 9.61
CA ALA A 65 5.65 8.46 10.05
C ALA A 65 5.96 7.55 8.85
N PHE A 66 5.18 7.67 7.77
CA PHE A 66 5.42 6.92 6.55
C PHE A 66 6.75 7.32 5.88
N LEU A 67 6.97 8.61 5.66
CA LEU A 67 8.17 9.08 4.95
C LEU A 67 9.47 8.83 5.72
N ASN A 68 9.42 8.88 7.05
CA ASN A 68 10.59 8.62 7.90
C ASN A 68 10.89 7.12 8.09
N THR A 69 9.95 6.23 7.77
CA THR A 69 10.18 4.79 7.87
C THR A 69 11.26 4.36 6.88
N PRO A 70 12.37 3.72 7.32
CA PRO A 70 13.39 3.21 6.40
C PRO A 70 12.83 2.11 5.49
N THR A 71 13.15 2.18 4.20
CA THR A 71 12.72 1.17 3.22
C THR A 71 13.86 0.88 2.23
N GLN A 72 13.86 -0.36 1.71
CA GLN A 72 14.82 -0.82 0.69
C GLN A 72 14.33 -0.52 -0.73
N VAL A 73 13.05 -0.19 -0.88
CA VAL A 73 12.41 0.16 -2.16
C VAL A 73 11.90 1.59 -2.12
N PRO A 74 11.71 2.24 -3.27
CA PRO A 74 11.15 3.59 -3.34
C PRO A 74 9.79 3.71 -2.65
N LYS A 75 9.55 4.89 -2.08
CA LYS A 75 8.28 5.28 -1.47
C LYS A 75 7.69 6.51 -2.14
N MET A 76 6.37 6.59 -2.12
CA MET A 76 5.63 7.75 -2.58
C MET A 76 4.44 8.01 -1.66
N TYR A 77 4.21 9.28 -1.33
CA TYR A 77 3.04 9.72 -0.57
C TYR A 77 2.12 10.51 -1.49
N ILE A 78 0.84 10.17 -1.47
CA ILE A 78 -0.22 10.95 -2.14
C ILE A 78 -1.37 11.18 -1.17
N SER A 79 -2.05 12.32 -1.29
CA SER A 79 -3.16 12.68 -0.41
C SER A 79 -4.38 13.14 -1.20
N THR A 80 -5.57 12.82 -0.69
CA THR A 80 -6.81 13.40 -1.19
C THR A 80 -6.92 14.87 -0.79
N PRO A 81 -7.66 15.71 -1.56
CA PRO A 81 -7.97 17.06 -1.15
C PRO A 81 -8.77 17.13 0.16
N PRO A 82 -8.68 18.26 0.90
CA PRO A 82 -9.52 18.49 2.07
C PRO A 82 -11.00 18.29 1.75
N GLY A 83 -11.72 17.62 2.64
CA GLY A 83 -13.15 17.35 2.47
C GLY A 83 -13.49 16.16 1.57
N VAL A 84 -12.53 15.63 0.81
CA VAL A 84 -12.70 14.39 0.04
C VAL A 84 -12.40 13.22 0.97
N LYS A 85 -13.44 12.59 1.50
CA LYS A 85 -13.35 11.51 2.49
C LYS A 85 -13.71 10.17 1.88
N GLY A 86 -13.29 9.13 2.57
CA GLY A 86 -13.66 7.75 2.32
C GLY A 86 -12.61 6.93 1.56
N LYS A 87 -12.52 5.66 1.93
CA LYS A 87 -11.56 4.68 1.38
C LYS A 87 -11.66 4.55 -0.15
N GLY A 88 -12.90 4.69 -0.69
CA GLY A 88 -13.11 4.64 -2.14
C GLY A 88 -12.39 5.76 -2.91
N ASN A 89 -12.31 6.96 -2.34
CA ASN A 89 -11.57 8.06 -2.96
C ASN A 89 -10.05 7.83 -2.91
N ASN A 90 -9.56 7.21 -1.83
CA ASN A 90 -8.17 6.77 -1.76
C ASN A 90 -7.85 5.75 -2.86
N PHE A 91 -8.71 4.77 -3.09
CA PHE A 91 -8.52 3.80 -4.17
C PHE A 91 -8.55 4.44 -5.56
N ARG A 92 -9.42 5.41 -5.79
CA ARG A 92 -9.42 6.15 -7.07
C ARG A 92 -8.09 6.87 -7.32
N ASN A 93 -7.54 7.51 -6.31
CA ASN A 93 -6.23 8.17 -6.40
C ASN A 93 -5.11 7.15 -6.60
N LEU A 94 -5.15 6.05 -5.86
CA LEU A 94 -4.21 4.95 -6.01
C LEU A 94 -4.18 4.42 -7.44
N PHE A 95 -5.36 4.04 -7.97
CA PHE A 95 -5.44 3.47 -9.32
C PHE A 95 -5.00 4.45 -10.39
N ARG A 96 -5.31 5.74 -10.23
CA ARG A 96 -4.80 6.78 -11.12
C ARG A 96 -3.27 6.83 -11.09
N LYS A 97 -2.68 6.91 -9.89
CA LYS A 97 -1.22 6.96 -9.75
C LYS A 97 -0.55 5.68 -10.26
N ALA A 98 -1.10 4.51 -9.97
CA ALA A 98 -0.58 3.24 -10.46
C ALA A 98 -0.62 3.18 -12.00
N THR A 99 -1.70 3.69 -12.62
CA THR A 99 -1.79 3.79 -14.08
C THR A 99 -0.73 4.72 -14.66
N GLU A 100 -0.52 5.89 -14.05
CA GLU A 100 0.54 6.83 -14.44
C GLU A 100 1.94 6.18 -14.38
N LEU A 101 2.17 5.34 -13.38
CA LEU A 101 3.44 4.60 -13.22
C LEU A 101 3.57 3.38 -14.15
N GLY A 102 2.53 3.01 -14.89
CA GLY A 102 2.51 1.84 -15.73
C GLY A 102 2.49 0.52 -14.96
N ALA A 103 1.83 0.50 -13.79
CA ALA A 103 1.76 -0.68 -12.95
C ALA A 103 1.02 -1.83 -13.64
N LYS A 104 1.58 -3.04 -13.50
CA LYS A 104 0.98 -4.31 -13.93
C LYS A 104 0.18 -4.97 -12.81
N ALA A 105 0.58 -4.72 -11.56
CA ALA A 105 -0.07 -5.28 -10.38
C ALA A 105 -0.09 -4.26 -9.23
N ILE A 106 -1.16 -4.32 -8.45
CA ILE A 106 -1.35 -3.50 -7.25
C ILE A 106 -1.73 -4.44 -6.11
N VAL A 107 -0.98 -4.35 -5.01
CA VAL A 107 -1.29 -5.01 -3.74
C VAL A 107 -1.72 -3.94 -2.75
N VAL A 108 -2.81 -4.16 -2.05
CA VAL A 108 -3.30 -3.22 -1.02
C VAL A 108 -3.23 -3.89 0.35
N VAL A 109 -2.63 -3.21 1.31
CA VAL A 109 -2.55 -3.64 2.72
C VAL A 109 -2.98 -2.49 3.63
N ASP A 110 -3.69 -2.81 4.72
CA ASP A 110 -4.16 -1.78 5.64
C ASP A 110 -3.01 -1.22 6.51
N ALA A 111 -3.11 0.06 6.86
CA ALA A 111 -2.07 0.79 7.59
C ALA A 111 -1.92 0.36 9.07
N ASP A 112 -2.94 -0.27 9.63
CA ASP A 112 -2.98 -0.78 11.00
C ASP A 112 -2.76 -2.29 11.13
N LEU A 113 -2.34 -2.93 10.05
CA LEU A 113 -2.20 -4.38 9.97
C LEU A 113 -0.96 -4.86 10.72
N LYS A 114 -1.17 -5.43 11.93
CA LYS A 114 -0.09 -5.90 12.82
C LYS A 114 0.41 -7.31 12.52
N SER A 115 -0.37 -8.09 11.77
CA SER A 115 -0.06 -9.49 11.44
C SER A 115 0.64 -9.67 10.10
N ILE A 116 0.83 -8.60 9.35
CA ILE A 116 1.51 -8.66 8.05
C ILE A 116 2.96 -9.09 8.21
N THR A 117 3.40 -9.93 7.28
CA THR A 117 4.80 -10.35 7.14
C THR A 117 5.26 -10.12 5.70
N PRO A 118 6.57 -10.18 5.39
CA PRO A 118 7.06 -10.07 4.01
C PRO A 118 6.42 -11.08 3.06
N GLU A 119 6.09 -12.29 3.53
CA GLU A 119 5.47 -13.35 2.75
C GLU A 119 4.07 -12.99 2.27
N TRP A 120 3.34 -12.10 2.95
CA TRP A 120 2.04 -11.61 2.48
C TRP A 120 2.17 -10.91 1.13
N ILE A 121 3.24 -10.14 0.95
CA ILE A 121 3.49 -9.44 -0.31
C ILE A 121 3.74 -10.45 -1.44
N LYS A 122 4.50 -11.51 -1.15
CA LYS A 122 4.69 -12.63 -2.09
C LYS A 122 3.36 -13.26 -2.47
N HIS A 123 2.59 -13.69 -1.49
CA HIS A 123 1.33 -14.43 -1.71
C HIS A 123 0.27 -13.60 -2.42
N LEU A 124 0.22 -12.30 -2.19
CA LEU A 124 -0.72 -11.41 -2.85
C LEU A 124 -0.24 -10.96 -4.24
N GLY A 125 1.05 -10.74 -4.40
CA GLY A 125 1.63 -10.20 -5.62
C GLY A 125 1.98 -11.25 -6.68
N GLU A 126 2.57 -12.37 -6.29
CA GLU A 126 3.06 -13.39 -7.22
C GLU A 126 1.97 -13.94 -8.15
N PRO A 127 0.75 -14.27 -7.69
CA PRO A 127 -0.30 -14.76 -8.59
C PRO A 127 -0.71 -13.74 -9.65
N LEU A 128 -0.61 -12.44 -9.36
CA LEU A 128 -0.97 -11.38 -10.31
C LEU A 128 -0.03 -11.32 -11.53
N PHE A 129 1.17 -11.89 -11.42
CA PHE A 129 2.10 -12.07 -12.54
C PHE A 129 1.98 -13.44 -13.21
N ASN A 130 1.11 -14.33 -12.70
CA ASN A 130 0.88 -15.69 -13.15
C ASN A 130 -0.58 -15.93 -13.56
N ASP A 131 -1.11 -15.10 -14.46
CA ASP A 131 -2.43 -15.22 -15.10
C ASP A 131 -3.66 -15.00 -14.20
N PHE A 132 -3.49 -14.55 -12.94
CA PHE A 132 -4.61 -14.16 -12.10
C PHE A 132 -4.86 -12.65 -12.17
N SER A 133 -6.12 -12.26 -12.37
CA SER A 133 -6.52 -10.85 -12.43
C SER A 133 -6.90 -10.27 -11.06
N PHE A 134 -7.18 -11.14 -10.09
CA PHE A 134 -7.61 -10.74 -8.75
C PHE A 134 -7.18 -11.79 -7.72
N VAL A 135 -6.69 -11.33 -6.59
CA VAL A 135 -6.29 -12.15 -5.45
C VAL A 135 -6.91 -11.57 -4.18
N ALA A 136 -7.63 -12.41 -3.43
CA ALA A 136 -8.13 -12.06 -2.11
C ALA A 136 -7.65 -13.10 -1.09
N PRO A 137 -7.14 -12.68 0.07
CA PRO A 137 -6.69 -13.62 1.08
C PRO A 137 -7.87 -14.35 1.75
N LEU A 138 -7.68 -15.63 2.04
CA LEU A 138 -8.58 -16.37 2.91
C LEU A 138 -8.01 -16.33 4.33
N TYR A 139 -8.68 -15.62 5.22
CA TYR A 139 -8.28 -15.55 6.62
C TYR A 139 -8.86 -16.72 7.41
N VAL A 140 -8.00 -17.44 8.14
CA VAL A 140 -8.46 -18.38 9.17
C VAL A 140 -8.75 -17.58 10.43
N ARG A 141 -10.02 -17.32 10.69
CA ARG A 141 -10.47 -16.59 11.87
C ARG A 141 -10.76 -17.54 13.02
N HIS A 142 -10.75 -17.01 14.24
CA HIS A 142 -11.14 -17.77 15.41
C HIS A 142 -12.59 -18.26 15.24
N LYS A 143 -12.87 -19.50 15.70
CA LYS A 143 -14.18 -20.17 15.53
C LYS A 143 -15.39 -19.39 16.07
N PHE A 144 -15.16 -18.43 16.96
CA PHE A 144 -16.19 -17.54 17.52
C PHE A 144 -16.29 -16.19 16.81
N ASP A 145 -15.40 -15.90 15.89
CA ASP A 145 -15.46 -14.68 15.06
C ASP A 145 -16.18 -15.03 13.75
N GLY A 146 -17.51 -14.85 13.76
CA GLY A 146 -18.35 -15.09 12.59
C GLY A 146 -18.34 -13.97 11.56
N THR A 147 -17.49 -12.95 11.73
CA THR A 147 -17.43 -11.85 10.79
C THR A 147 -16.60 -12.19 9.56
N ILE A 148 -17.25 -12.22 8.41
CA ILE A 148 -16.60 -12.22 7.10
C ILE A 148 -16.49 -10.75 6.68
N THR A 149 -15.57 -10.01 7.25
CA THR A 149 -15.26 -8.68 6.75
C THR A 149 -13.98 -8.76 5.94
N ASN A 150 -14.12 -8.55 4.65
CA ASN A 150 -13.04 -8.08 3.84
C ASN A 150 -13.03 -6.57 4.02
N GLY A 151 -12.09 -6.07 4.79
CA GLY A 151 -11.94 -4.66 5.08
C GLY A 151 -11.78 -3.80 3.83
#